data_b3db909696007419301563b1654464cc
#
_entry.id   b3db909696007419301563b1654464cc
#
_cell.length_a   1.000
_cell.length_b   1.000
_cell.length_c   1.000
_cell.angle_alpha   90.00
_cell.angle_beta   90.00
_cell.angle_gamma   90.00
#
_symmetry.space_group_name_H-M   'P 1'
#
loop_
_entity.id
_entity.type
_entity.pdbx_description
1 polymer ?
#
loop_
_entity_poly.entity_id
_entity_poly.type
_entity_poly.pdbx_seq_one_letter_code
_entity_poly.pdbx_strand_id
1 'polypeptide(L)'
;MDTIIVTGSKNGLKGQVEIEGAKNAVLPLLAATVLASQGHTKLTQVPILSDVYTMNNVVRGLGVRVKFDEETKTIDIDATGKLGSETPYKYVSQMRASIVILGPILARNGYAQVSMPGGCTIGSRPIDLHLKGLQAMGAKIKQRAGYIEASAENLQGAHIYLDFPSVGATQNLMMAATLAQGTTVLENAAREPEIVDLAIFLNKMGAKVKGAGTETITVTGVEELTGAEHQVVQDRIEAGTFMVAAAMTGGDVLVKDAVWEHNRPLISKMLEMGVEVTEEAEGIRVRSQVDKLKPVTVKTLPHPGFPTDMQAQFTALMAVAKGESTMIETVFENRFQHLEEMRRMDLHSEILRDTAIITGGQALQGAQVMSTDLRASAALILAGLVAEGETIVGKLTHLDRGYYRFHEKLAALGATIERVSGEDENG
;
A
#
# COMPACT_ATOMS: atom_id res chain seq x y z
N MET A 1 13.72 -21.49 2.71
CA MET A 1 12.78 -20.31 2.59
C MET A 1 11.60 -20.49 3.54
N ASP A 2 11.22 -19.43 4.24
CA ASP A 2 10.09 -19.49 5.17
C ASP A 2 8.78 -19.79 4.47
N THR A 3 7.92 -20.55 5.15
CA THR A 3 6.55 -20.86 4.74
C THR A 3 5.58 -20.57 5.88
N ILE A 4 4.33 -20.29 5.55
CA ILE A 4 3.24 -20.26 6.51
C ILE A 4 2.38 -21.51 6.31
N ILE A 5 2.11 -22.22 7.41
CA ILE A 5 1.21 -23.37 7.44
C ILE A 5 -0.07 -22.93 8.13
N VAL A 6 -1.19 -23.06 7.43
CA VAL A 6 -2.53 -22.71 7.94
C VAL A 6 -3.37 -23.99 7.99
N THR A 7 -3.90 -24.31 9.15
CA THR A 7 -4.92 -25.36 9.29
C THR A 7 -6.28 -24.72 9.30
N GLY A 8 -7.13 -25.07 8.34
CA GLY A 8 -8.47 -24.52 8.23
C GLY A 8 -9.36 -24.94 9.40
N SER A 9 -10.29 -24.06 9.75
CA SER A 9 -11.24 -24.26 10.85
C SER A 9 -12.62 -23.74 10.49
N LYS A 10 -13.63 -24.36 11.05
CA LYS A 10 -15.01 -23.87 10.99
C LYS A 10 -15.34 -22.89 12.14
N ASN A 11 -14.40 -22.72 13.06
CA ASN A 11 -14.53 -21.73 14.14
C ASN A 11 -14.14 -20.36 13.62
N GLY A 12 -15.03 -19.38 13.76
CA GLY A 12 -14.76 -18.01 13.37
C GLY A 12 -13.67 -17.37 14.22
N LEU A 13 -12.94 -16.43 13.61
CA LEU A 13 -11.99 -15.59 14.34
C LEU A 13 -12.70 -14.72 15.37
N LYS A 14 -12.12 -14.53 16.55
CA LYS A 14 -12.70 -13.74 17.63
C LYS A 14 -11.64 -12.92 18.35
N GLY A 15 -12.05 -11.74 18.81
CA GLY A 15 -11.20 -10.86 19.59
C GLY A 15 -11.01 -9.50 18.95
N GLN A 16 -9.85 -8.93 19.16
CA GLN A 16 -9.48 -7.63 18.59
C GLN A 16 -8.09 -7.69 18.00
N VAL A 17 -7.86 -6.88 16.99
CA VAL A 17 -6.57 -6.73 16.32
C VAL A 17 -6.19 -5.27 16.19
N GLU A 18 -4.95 -4.93 16.47
CA GLU A 18 -4.40 -3.58 16.28
C GLU A 18 -3.83 -3.43 14.89
N ILE A 19 -4.08 -2.29 14.27
CA ILE A 19 -3.63 -1.96 12.92
C ILE A 19 -2.37 -1.09 12.97
N GLU A 20 -1.40 -1.44 12.15
CA GLU A 20 -0.15 -0.71 12.01
C GLU A 20 -0.32 0.58 11.21
N GLY A 21 0.70 1.44 11.25
CA GLY A 21 0.79 2.56 10.32
C GLY A 21 0.84 2.09 8.87
N ALA A 22 0.30 2.91 7.98
CA ALA A 22 0.13 2.54 6.57
C ALA A 22 1.47 2.49 5.83
N LYS A 23 1.76 1.35 5.19
CA LYS A 23 2.86 1.21 4.24
C LYS A 23 2.82 2.29 3.15
N ASN A 24 1.64 2.45 2.53
CA ASN A 24 1.46 3.37 1.41
C ASN A 24 1.51 4.85 1.83
N ALA A 25 1.48 5.14 3.13
CA ALA A 25 1.69 6.48 3.69
C ALA A 25 3.15 6.70 4.10
N VAL A 26 3.76 5.76 4.81
CA VAL A 26 5.10 5.95 5.37
C VAL A 26 6.18 6.09 4.30
N LEU A 27 6.07 5.38 3.17
CA LEU A 27 7.07 5.46 2.12
C LEU A 27 7.18 6.86 1.51
N PRO A 28 6.09 7.54 1.10
CA PRO A 28 6.19 8.93 0.66
C PRO A 28 6.53 9.91 1.80
N LEU A 29 6.13 9.64 3.06
CA LEU A 29 6.57 10.47 4.19
C LEU A 29 8.10 10.45 4.34
N LEU A 30 8.72 9.26 4.22
CA LEU A 30 10.17 9.13 4.24
C LEU A 30 10.83 9.89 3.08
N ALA A 31 10.26 9.84 1.89
CA ALA A 31 10.74 10.64 0.76
C ALA A 31 10.63 12.16 1.04
N ALA A 32 9.52 12.60 1.63
CA ALA A 32 9.29 14.00 1.97
C ALA A 32 10.31 14.55 2.99
N THR A 33 10.87 13.71 3.86
CA THR A 33 11.88 14.16 4.84
C THR A 33 13.12 14.76 4.21
N VAL A 34 13.42 14.37 2.98
CA VAL A 34 14.54 14.92 2.18
C VAL A 34 14.39 16.43 1.91
N LEU A 35 13.15 16.93 1.93
CA LEU A 35 12.86 18.35 1.69
C LEU A 35 13.26 19.25 2.87
N ALA A 36 13.45 18.70 4.08
CA ALA A 36 13.78 19.48 5.27
C ALA A 36 15.25 19.90 5.29
N SER A 37 15.52 21.16 5.01
CA SER A 37 16.88 21.73 5.10
C SER A 37 17.27 22.12 6.52
N GLN A 38 16.31 22.19 7.44
CA GLN A 38 16.50 22.53 8.84
C GLN A 38 15.67 21.62 9.75
N GLY A 39 16.08 21.54 11.02
CA GLY A 39 15.37 20.77 12.04
C GLY A 39 15.47 19.25 11.85
N HIS A 40 14.74 18.55 12.70
CA HIS A 40 14.68 17.09 12.69
C HIS A 40 13.26 16.64 12.48
N THR A 41 13.09 15.50 11.84
CA THR A 41 11.79 14.85 11.65
C THR A 41 11.67 13.64 12.56
N LYS A 42 10.52 13.50 13.19
CA LYS A 42 10.15 12.31 13.96
C LYS A 42 8.84 11.74 13.41
N LEU A 43 8.90 10.53 12.88
CA LEU A 43 7.72 9.78 12.46
C LEU A 43 7.38 8.73 13.52
N THR A 44 6.13 8.68 13.94
CA THR A 44 5.61 7.69 14.90
C THR A 44 4.62 6.75 14.23
N GLN A 45 4.33 5.61 14.87
CA GLN A 45 3.50 4.54 14.31
C GLN A 45 4.03 4.02 12.96
N VAL A 46 5.34 3.93 12.85
CA VAL A 46 6.01 3.42 11.65
C VAL A 46 5.91 1.90 11.61
N PRO A 47 5.36 1.29 10.55
CA PRO A 47 5.27 -0.16 10.47
C PRO A 47 6.65 -0.79 10.24
N ILE A 48 6.88 -1.96 10.85
CA ILE A 48 8.12 -2.73 10.69
C ILE A 48 7.98 -3.63 9.47
N LEU A 49 8.34 -3.10 8.31
CA LEU A 49 8.18 -3.75 7.02
C LEU A 49 9.50 -3.71 6.23
N SER A 50 9.74 -4.72 5.40
CA SER A 50 10.94 -4.75 4.57
C SER A 50 11.04 -3.54 3.62
N ASP A 51 9.92 -3.07 3.10
CA ASP A 51 9.89 -1.86 2.24
C ASP A 51 10.27 -0.58 3.01
N VAL A 52 9.99 -0.50 4.31
CA VAL A 52 10.43 0.63 5.16
C VAL A 52 11.94 0.63 5.32
N TYR A 53 12.56 -0.52 5.56
CA TYR A 53 14.03 -0.65 5.62
C TYR A 53 14.67 -0.28 4.28
N THR A 54 14.09 -0.74 3.18
CA THR A 54 14.55 -0.39 1.84
C THR A 54 14.51 1.12 1.61
N MET A 55 13.42 1.78 1.94
CA MET A 55 13.28 3.24 1.81
C MET A 55 14.23 4.00 2.73
N ASN A 56 14.43 3.53 3.96
CA ASN A 56 15.45 4.08 4.86
C ASN A 56 16.84 4.04 4.22
N ASN A 57 17.17 2.93 3.55
CA ASN A 57 18.46 2.80 2.87
C ASN A 57 18.57 3.70 1.63
N VAL A 58 17.49 3.91 0.90
CA VAL A 58 17.44 4.89 -0.21
C VAL A 58 17.76 6.29 0.33
N VAL A 59 17.10 6.69 1.40
CA VAL A 59 17.27 8.02 2.01
C VAL A 59 18.67 8.16 2.62
N ARG A 60 19.18 7.14 3.31
CA ARG A 60 20.56 7.11 3.83
C ARG A 60 21.60 7.25 2.72
N GLY A 61 21.35 6.65 1.56
CA GLY A 61 22.23 6.76 0.39
C GLY A 61 22.40 8.19 -0.13
N LEU A 62 21.48 9.09 0.21
CA LEU A 62 21.55 10.50 -0.10
C LEU A 62 22.34 11.32 0.95
N GLY A 63 22.75 10.68 2.05
CA GLY A 63 23.44 11.34 3.15
C GLY A 63 22.52 11.77 4.29
N VAL A 64 21.27 11.36 4.29
CA VAL A 64 20.32 11.60 5.38
C VAL A 64 20.61 10.65 6.53
N ARG A 65 20.61 11.16 7.75
CA ARG A 65 20.75 10.35 8.97
C ARG A 65 19.38 9.81 9.38
N VAL A 66 19.25 8.49 9.50
CA VAL A 66 18.01 7.80 9.83
C VAL A 66 18.27 6.82 10.98
N LYS A 67 17.50 6.95 12.05
CA LYS A 67 17.49 6.03 13.17
C LYS A 67 16.09 5.45 13.35
N PHE A 68 15.96 4.15 13.19
CA PHE A 68 14.70 3.43 13.39
C PHE A 68 14.73 2.68 14.70
N ASP A 69 13.83 3.03 15.62
CA ASP A 69 13.58 2.33 16.85
C ASP A 69 12.32 1.45 16.68
N GLU A 70 12.54 0.13 16.59
CA GLU A 70 11.46 -0.83 16.37
C GLU A 70 10.56 -1.01 17.60
N GLU A 71 11.11 -0.83 18.83
CA GLU A 71 10.31 -0.99 20.05
C GLU A 71 9.24 0.09 20.14
N THR A 72 9.60 1.32 19.82
CA THR A 72 8.67 2.45 19.84
C THR A 72 8.00 2.72 18.48
N LYS A 73 8.40 1.98 17.44
CA LYS A 73 7.95 2.20 16.05
C LYS A 73 8.14 3.64 15.59
N THR A 74 9.29 4.20 15.92
CA THR A 74 9.63 5.60 15.67
C THR A 74 10.87 5.71 14.78
N ILE A 75 10.83 6.60 13.81
CA ILE A 75 12.00 6.98 13.00
C ILE A 75 12.37 8.42 13.29
N ASP A 76 13.62 8.64 13.66
CA ASP A 76 14.25 9.96 13.77
C ASP A 76 15.09 10.23 12.52
N ILE A 77 14.89 11.37 11.88
CA ILE A 77 15.51 11.72 10.60
C ILE A 77 16.10 13.11 10.67
N ASP A 78 17.36 13.22 10.22
CA ASP A 78 18.04 14.47 10.02
C ASP A 78 18.54 14.56 8.57
N ALA A 79 17.89 15.42 7.79
CA ALA A 79 18.20 15.69 6.39
C ALA A 79 18.88 17.06 6.20
N THR A 80 19.42 17.63 7.27
CA THR A 80 20.16 18.90 7.21
C THR A 80 21.49 18.74 6.49
N GLY A 81 22.02 19.84 5.97
CA GLY A 81 23.28 19.85 5.26
C GLY A 81 23.15 19.54 3.76
N LYS A 82 24.28 19.23 3.15
CA LYS A 82 24.33 18.92 1.72
C LYS A 82 23.97 17.46 1.48
N LEU A 83 22.97 17.21 0.67
CA LEU A 83 22.55 15.87 0.29
C LEU A 83 23.06 15.48 -1.10
N GLY A 84 23.23 14.18 -1.33
CA GLY A 84 23.47 13.63 -2.65
C GLY A 84 22.24 13.74 -3.55
N SER A 85 22.46 13.61 -4.85
CA SER A 85 21.42 13.68 -5.88
C SER A 85 21.19 12.34 -6.59
N GLU A 86 21.97 11.33 -6.26
CA GLU A 86 21.93 10.01 -6.92
C GLU A 86 21.42 8.95 -5.94
N THR A 87 20.47 8.15 -6.38
CA THR A 87 19.96 7.04 -5.57
C THR A 87 20.71 5.74 -5.85
N PRO A 88 21.00 4.93 -4.82
CA PRO A 88 21.64 3.64 -5.00
C PRO A 88 20.75 2.68 -5.81
N TYR A 89 21.25 2.21 -6.95
CA TYR A 89 20.54 1.25 -7.82
C TYR A 89 20.04 0.03 -7.04
N LYS A 90 20.88 -0.51 -6.14
CA LYS A 90 20.58 -1.71 -5.36
C LYS A 90 19.23 -1.64 -4.63
N TYR A 91 18.87 -0.49 -4.10
CA TYR A 91 17.63 -0.34 -3.32
C TYR A 91 16.44 0.09 -4.17
N VAL A 92 16.67 0.98 -5.13
CA VAL A 92 15.59 1.47 -6.00
C VAL A 92 15.04 0.37 -6.91
N SER A 93 15.91 -0.52 -7.39
CA SER A 93 15.49 -1.66 -8.22
C SER A 93 14.59 -2.66 -7.48
N GLN A 94 14.66 -2.73 -6.16
CA GLN A 94 13.90 -3.65 -5.33
C GLN A 94 12.48 -3.15 -5.01
N MET A 95 12.26 -1.84 -5.07
CA MET A 95 11.01 -1.24 -4.63
C MET A 95 10.57 -0.11 -5.58
N ARG A 96 9.51 -0.37 -6.32
CA ARG A 96 8.98 0.58 -7.30
C ARG A 96 8.56 1.93 -6.67
N ALA A 97 8.05 1.89 -5.44
CA ALA A 97 7.62 3.10 -4.71
C ALA A 97 8.76 4.12 -4.49
N SER A 98 10.02 3.70 -4.60
CA SER A 98 11.18 4.59 -4.47
C SER A 98 11.26 5.68 -5.53
N ILE A 99 10.52 5.58 -6.63
CA ILE A 99 10.44 6.64 -7.65
C ILE A 99 9.93 7.98 -7.07
N VAL A 100 9.17 7.95 -5.99
CA VAL A 100 8.64 9.17 -5.36
C VAL A 100 9.74 10.04 -4.71
N ILE A 101 10.96 9.54 -4.62
CA ILE A 101 12.11 10.33 -4.17
C ILE A 101 12.60 11.34 -5.23
N LEU A 102 12.22 11.14 -6.49
CA LEU A 102 12.66 11.99 -7.61
C LEU A 102 12.28 13.46 -7.41
N GLY A 103 11.02 13.73 -7.10
CA GLY A 103 10.52 15.09 -6.86
C GLY A 103 11.24 15.80 -5.72
N PRO A 104 11.31 15.19 -4.52
CA PRO A 104 12.05 15.77 -3.39
C PRO A 104 13.52 16.08 -3.66
N ILE A 105 14.26 15.15 -4.28
CA ILE A 105 15.69 15.41 -4.60
C ILE A 105 15.81 16.55 -5.60
N LEU A 106 15.01 16.53 -6.67
CA LEU A 106 15.03 17.57 -7.68
C LEU A 106 14.69 18.95 -7.10
N ALA A 107 13.64 19.01 -6.27
CA ALA A 107 13.22 20.26 -5.62
C ALA A 107 14.31 20.82 -4.68
N ARG A 108 14.99 19.95 -3.94
CA ARG A 108 16.01 20.36 -2.99
C ARG A 108 17.34 20.74 -3.64
N ASN A 109 17.80 19.94 -4.60
CA ASN A 109 19.15 20.04 -5.16
C ASN A 109 19.19 20.64 -6.58
N GLY A 110 18.07 20.76 -7.27
CA GLY A 110 18.03 21.18 -8.68
C GLY A 110 18.50 20.10 -9.66
N TYR A 111 18.94 18.95 -9.17
CA TYR A 111 19.36 17.79 -9.96
C TYR A 111 19.03 16.49 -9.22
N ALA A 112 18.59 15.51 -9.96
CA ALA A 112 18.34 14.16 -9.43
C ALA A 112 18.67 13.09 -10.48
N GLN A 113 19.33 12.04 -10.06
CA GLN A 113 19.52 10.83 -10.85
C GLN A 113 18.95 9.64 -10.07
N VAL A 114 17.86 9.09 -10.58
CA VAL A 114 17.13 7.99 -9.93
C VAL A 114 17.10 6.80 -10.88
N SER A 115 17.43 5.62 -10.37
CA SER A 115 17.31 4.40 -11.15
C SER A 115 15.85 4.19 -11.59
N MET A 116 15.66 3.72 -12.81
CA MET A 116 14.32 3.34 -13.27
C MET A 116 13.77 2.21 -12.40
N PRO A 117 12.51 2.30 -11.99
CA PRO A 117 11.91 1.23 -11.19
C PRO A 117 11.85 -0.07 -11.98
N GLY A 118 12.11 -1.19 -11.29
CA GLY A 118 12.00 -2.52 -11.87
C GLY A 118 10.59 -2.88 -12.33
N GLY A 119 10.45 -4.01 -13.01
CA GLY A 119 9.15 -4.55 -13.43
C GLY A 119 8.20 -4.81 -12.27
N CYS A 120 6.93 -4.92 -12.58
CA CYS A 120 5.89 -5.21 -11.61
C CYS A 120 5.10 -6.46 -12.04
N THR A 121 4.88 -7.39 -11.11
CA THR A 121 4.16 -8.65 -11.38
C THR A 121 2.66 -8.43 -11.64
N ILE A 122 2.09 -7.35 -11.12
CA ILE A 122 0.65 -7.06 -11.23
C ILE A 122 0.27 -6.19 -12.44
N GLY A 123 1.25 -5.74 -13.22
CA GLY A 123 1.01 -4.98 -14.45
C GLY A 123 2.03 -3.90 -14.72
N SER A 124 1.92 -3.26 -15.87
CA SER A 124 2.72 -2.09 -16.21
C SER A 124 2.34 -0.92 -15.28
N ARG A 125 3.31 -0.21 -14.83
CA ARG A 125 3.11 1.01 -14.02
C ARG A 125 3.98 2.11 -14.62
N PRO A 126 3.53 2.72 -15.73
CA PRO A 126 4.31 3.75 -16.38
C PRO A 126 4.54 4.93 -15.43
N ILE A 127 5.71 5.54 -15.54
CA ILE A 127 6.07 6.73 -14.76
C ILE A 127 5.87 8.03 -15.55
N ASP A 128 5.21 7.94 -16.70
CA ASP A 128 5.04 9.05 -17.64
C ASP A 128 4.37 10.27 -17.01
N LEU A 129 3.38 10.06 -16.14
CA LEU A 129 2.69 11.16 -15.45
C LEU A 129 3.61 11.90 -14.48
N HIS A 130 4.52 11.19 -13.79
CA HIS A 130 5.55 11.81 -12.96
C HIS A 130 6.44 12.72 -13.79
N LEU A 131 6.97 12.20 -14.90
CA LEU A 131 7.92 12.91 -15.75
C LEU A 131 7.28 14.08 -16.48
N LYS A 132 6.09 13.88 -17.03
CA LYS A 132 5.30 14.92 -17.71
C LYS A 132 4.99 16.09 -16.78
N GLY A 133 4.59 15.79 -15.55
CA GLY A 133 4.32 16.82 -14.55
C GLY A 133 5.56 17.62 -14.16
N LEU A 134 6.70 16.95 -13.93
CA LEU A 134 7.97 17.63 -13.64
C LEU A 134 8.46 18.47 -14.82
N GLN A 135 8.28 18.00 -16.06
CA GLN A 135 8.59 18.78 -17.26
C GLN A 135 7.71 20.04 -17.36
N ALA A 136 6.43 19.94 -17.03
CA ALA A 136 5.53 21.10 -16.97
C ALA A 136 6.00 22.14 -15.94
N MET A 137 6.67 21.70 -14.87
CA MET A 137 7.29 22.55 -13.86
C MET A 137 8.68 23.08 -14.27
N GLY A 138 9.12 22.83 -15.48
CA GLY A 138 10.38 23.32 -16.04
C GLY A 138 11.57 22.38 -15.91
N ALA A 139 11.38 21.14 -15.45
CA ALA A 139 12.45 20.17 -15.39
C ALA A 139 12.84 19.66 -16.79
N LYS A 140 14.15 19.52 -17.01
CA LYS A 140 14.72 18.81 -18.15
C LYS A 140 14.94 17.36 -17.74
N ILE A 141 14.36 16.42 -18.48
CA ILE A 141 14.40 15.00 -18.14
C ILE A 141 15.04 14.20 -19.26
N LYS A 142 15.99 13.35 -18.90
CA LYS A 142 16.62 12.37 -19.79
C LYS A 142 16.49 10.98 -19.19
N GLN A 143 16.17 10.00 -20.03
CA GLN A 143 16.20 8.60 -19.67
C GLN A 143 17.40 7.96 -20.35
N ARG A 144 18.36 7.48 -19.58
CA ARG A 144 19.61 6.97 -20.11
C ARG A 144 20.17 5.84 -19.24
N ALA A 145 20.56 4.74 -19.88
CA ALA A 145 21.24 3.62 -19.23
C ALA A 145 20.56 3.09 -17.95
N GLY A 146 19.22 3.04 -17.95
CA GLY A 146 18.45 2.56 -16.80
C GLY A 146 18.23 3.61 -15.70
N TYR A 147 18.56 4.87 -15.96
CA TYR A 147 18.38 5.99 -15.03
C TYR A 147 17.48 7.07 -15.60
N ILE A 148 16.83 7.78 -14.69
CA ILE A 148 16.13 9.04 -14.96
C ILE A 148 17.01 10.14 -14.41
N GLU A 149 17.45 11.05 -15.30
CA GLU A 149 18.14 12.28 -14.93
C GLU A 149 17.17 13.45 -15.07
N ALA A 150 16.96 14.19 -13.99
CA ALA A 150 16.14 15.38 -13.98
C ALA A 150 16.96 16.58 -13.49
N SER A 151 16.81 17.73 -14.15
CA SER A 151 17.48 18.96 -13.75
C SER A 151 16.55 20.15 -13.92
N ALA A 152 16.62 21.09 -12.99
CA ALA A 152 15.94 22.38 -13.06
C ALA A 152 16.72 23.39 -12.24
N GLU A 153 17.05 24.54 -12.81
CA GLU A 153 17.66 25.62 -12.04
C GLU A 153 16.73 26.08 -10.92
N ASN A 154 15.45 26.28 -11.26
CA ASN A 154 14.37 26.56 -10.32
C ASN A 154 13.08 25.93 -10.88
N LEU A 155 12.46 25.04 -10.14
CA LEU A 155 11.14 24.55 -10.50
C LEU A 155 10.12 25.70 -10.45
N GLN A 156 9.22 25.73 -11.43
CA GLN A 156 8.16 26.73 -11.54
C GLN A 156 6.81 26.10 -11.27
N GLY A 157 5.96 26.83 -10.57
CA GLY A 157 4.56 26.46 -10.43
C GLY A 157 3.90 26.27 -11.82
N ALA A 158 3.05 25.26 -11.93
CA ALA A 158 2.39 24.90 -13.18
C ALA A 158 0.97 24.41 -12.93
N HIS A 159 0.14 24.50 -13.96
CA HIS A 159 -1.17 23.87 -13.98
C HIS A 159 -1.04 22.50 -14.67
N ILE A 160 -1.23 21.43 -13.92
CA ILE A 160 -1.00 20.06 -14.38
C ILE A 160 -2.29 19.27 -14.28
N TYR A 161 -2.75 18.75 -15.42
CA TYR A 161 -3.85 17.80 -15.48
C TYR A 161 -3.29 16.38 -15.60
N LEU A 162 -3.68 15.49 -14.67
CA LEU A 162 -3.29 14.08 -14.71
C LEU A 162 -4.32 13.28 -15.50
N ASP A 163 -3.88 12.60 -16.55
CA ASP A 163 -4.77 11.76 -17.39
C ASP A 163 -5.40 10.60 -16.61
N PHE A 164 -4.76 10.22 -15.52
CA PHE A 164 -5.23 9.24 -14.55
C PHE A 164 -4.88 9.73 -13.14
N PRO A 165 -5.73 9.52 -12.11
CA PRO A 165 -5.44 9.92 -10.74
C PRO A 165 -4.38 9.01 -10.10
N SER A 166 -3.16 9.12 -10.59
CA SER A 166 -2.01 8.35 -10.14
C SER A 166 -1.58 8.78 -8.75
N VAL A 167 -1.55 7.84 -7.81
CA VAL A 167 -1.07 8.09 -6.44
C VAL A 167 0.39 8.53 -6.44
N GLY A 168 1.26 7.78 -7.11
CA GLY A 168 2.69 8.08 -7.16
C GLY A 168 2.99 9.42 -7.82
N ALA A 169 2.35 9.74 -8.95
CA ALA A 169 2.52 11.02 -9.63
C ALA A 169 2.02 12.18 -8.77
N THR A 170 0.85 12.04 -8.14
CA THR A 170 0.31 13.05 -7.22
C THR A 170 1.29 13.34 -6.08
N GLN A 171 1.84 12.29 -5.45
CA GLN A 171 2.81 12.43 -4.36
C GLN A 171 4.10 13.14 -4.82
N ASN A 172 4.66 12.67 -5.92
CA ASN A 172 5.91 13.21 -6.46
C ASN A 172 5.79 14.70 -6.83
N LEU A 173 4.72 15.05 -7.56
CA LEU A 173 4.47 16.42 -8.00
C LEU A 173 4.10 17.35 -6.84
N MET A 174 3.31 16.87 -5.87
CA MET A 174 2.97 17.62 -4.67
C MET A 174 4.22 17.95 -3.85
N MET A 175 5.13 16.99 -3.66
CA MET A 175 6.38 17.22 -2.96
C MET A 175 7.32 18.17 -3.72
N ALA A 176 7.46 17.99 -5.02
CA ALA A 176 8.27 18.89 -5.85
C ALA A 176 7.75 20.34 -5.83
N ALA A 177 6.44 20.49 -5.83
CA ALA A 177 5.77 21.80 -5.83
C ALA A 177 5.99 22.61 -4.54
N THR A 178 6.31 21.95 -3.42
CA THR A 178 6.53 22.65 -2.14
C THR A 178 7.63 23.68 -2.17
N LEU A 179 8.68 23.46 -2.96
CA LEU A 179 9.82 24.35 -3.11
C LEU A 179 9.89 25.04 -4.48
N ALA A 180 8.88 24.85 -5.33
CA ALA A 180 8.80 25.52 -6.62
C ALA A 180 8.47 27.03 -6.46
N GLN A 181 8.87 27.83 -7.43
CA GLN A 181 8.49 29.24 -7.47
C GLN A 181 7.06 29.39 -8.00
N GLY A 182 6.21 30.05 -7.24
CA GLY A 182 4.82 30.27 -7.61
C GLY A 182 3.89 29.17 -7.12
N THR A 183 2.77 28.99 -7.81
CA THR A 183 1.68 28.08 -7.42
C THR A 183 1.54 26.96 -8.45
N THR A 184 1.42 25.73 -7.95
CA THR A 184 1.13 24.55 -8.75
C THR A 184 -0.29 24.09 -8.46
N VAL A 185 -1.04 23.79 -9.52
CA VAL A 185 -2.38 23.21 -9.44
C VAL A 185 -2.36 21.83 -10.09
N LEU A 186 -2.68 20.82 -9.30
CA LEU A 186 -2.82 19.44 -9.78
C LEU A 186 -4.31 19.12 -9.94
N GLU A 187 -4.76 18.91 -11.16
CA GLU A 187 -6.13 18.48 -11.45
C GLU A 187 -6.20 16.99 -11.71
N ASN A 188 -7.33 16.40 -11.40
CA ASN A 188 -7.52 14.95 -11.42
C ASN A 188 -6.50 14.21 -10.55
N ALA A 189 -6.18 14.79 -9.40
CA ALA A 189 -5.25 14.23 -8.43
C ALA A 189 -5.82 12.99 -7.74
N ALA A 190 -4.95 12.11 -7.28
CA ALA A 190 -5.31 11.02 -6.38
C ALA A 190 -5.85 11.57 -5.06
N ARG A 191 -6.84 10.87 -4.47
CA ARG A 191 -7.60 11.33 -3.30
C ARG A 191 -7.48 10.41 -2.09
N GLU A 192 -6.62 9.41 -2.15
CA GLU A 192 -6.43 8.41 -1.10
C GLU A 192 -6.11 9.07 0.25
N PRO A 193 -6.49 8.45 1.38
CA PRO A 193 -6.13 8.92 2.72
C PRO A 193 -4.63 9.16 2.89
N GLU A 194 -3.80 8.39 2.21
CA GLU A 194 -2.33 8.52 2.23
C GLU A 194 -1.84 9.81 1.55
N ILE A 195 -2.58 10.32 0.57
CA ILE A 195 -2.33 11.64 -0.04
C ILE A 195 -2.64 12.76 0.97
N VAL A 196 -3.73 12.63 1.69
CA VAL A 196 -4.11 13.58 2.75
C VAL A 196 -3.07 13.59 3.86
N ASP A 197 -2.60 12.40 4.26
CA ASP A 197 -1.59 12.25 5.30
C ASP A 197 -0.26 12.92 4.91
N LEU A 198 0.18 12.74 3.66
CA LEU A 198 1.36 13.41 3.12
C LEU A 198 1.19 14.94 3.12
N ALA A 199 0.04 15.45 2.69
CA ALA A 199 -0.24 16.89 2.69
C ALA A 199 -0.21 17.48 4.10
N ILE A 200 -0.77 16.79 5.08
CA ILE A 200 -0.73 17.20 6.49
C ILE A 200 0.71 17.29 6.97
N PHE A 201 1.53 16.28 6.67
CA PHE A 201 2.94 16.27 7.05
C PHE A 201 3.72 17.40 6.36
N LEU A 202 3.55 17.60 5.07
CA LEU A 202 4.18 18.71 4.34
C LEU A 202 3.82 20.08 4.94
N ASN A 203 2.55 20.28 5.31
CA ASN A 203 2.12 21.51 5.95
C ASN A 203 2.74 21.71 7.34
N LYS A 204 2.94 20.63 8.11
CA LYS A 204 3.72 20.68 9.37
C LYS A 204 5.17 21.09 9.16
N MET A 205 5.75 20.71 8.01
CA MET A 205 7.10 21.12 7.61
C MET A 205 7.20 22.58 7.16
N GLY A 206 6.08 23.27 7.00
CA GLY A 206 6.02 24.67 6.55
C GLY A 206 5.53 24.84 5.11
N ALA A 207 5.13 23.79 4.43
CA ALA A 207 4.55 23.88 3.10
C ALA A 207 3.14 24.49 3.12
N LYS A 208 2.65 24.86 1.94
CA LYS A 208 1.31 25.43 1.73
C LYS A 208 0.56 24.58 0.71
N VAL A 209 0.00 23.47 1.19
CA VAL A 209 -0.76 22.51 0.42
C VAL A 209 -2.24 22.59 0.79
N LYS A 210 -3.12 22.77 -0.20
CA LYS A 210 -4.58 22.81 -0.03
C LYS A 210 -5.26 21.86 -1.00
N GLY A 211 -6.42 21.34 -0.61
CA GLY A 211 -7.27 20.52 -1.47
C GLY A 211 -6.91 19.02 -1.52
N ALA A 212 -5.96 18.55 -0.71
CA ALA A 212 -5.68 17.11 -0.61
C ALA A 212 -6.94 16.34 -0.16
N GLY A 213 -7.20 15.20 -0.79
CA GLY A 213 -8.45 14.45 -0.60
C GLY A 213 -9.56 14.84 -1.58
N THR A 214 -9.35 15.88 -2.36
CA THR A 214 -10.20 16.29 -3.49
C THR A 214 -9.48 16.05 -4.82
N GLU A 215 -10.18 16.24 -5.92
CA GLU A 215 -9.59 16.07 -7.25
C GLU A 215 -8.60 17.18 -7.66
N THR A 216 -8.58 18.30 -6.91
CA THR A 216 -7.71 19.43 -7.20
C THR A 216 -6.86 19.78 -5.99
N ILE A 217 -5.55 19.70 -6.14
CA ILE A 217 -4.57 20.07 -5.12
C ILE A 217 -3.82 21.31 -5.57
N THR A 218 -3.74 22.30 -4.69
CA THR A 218 -3.01 23.55 -4.93
C THR A 218 -1.84 23.64 -3.96
N VAL A 219 -0.64 23.86 -4.48
CA VAL A 219 0.58 24.02 -3.68
C VAL A 219 1.23 25.35 -4.02
N THR A 220 1.36 26.21 -3.01
CA THR A 220 2.13 27.44 -3.12
C THR A 220 3.54 27.19 -2.61
N GLY A 221 4.56 27.40 -3.47
CA GLY A 221 5.95 27.14 -3.11
C GLY A 221 6.44 28.03 -1.97
N VAL A 222 7.39 27.51 -1.20
CA VAL A 222 8.09 28.20 -0.12
C VAL A 222 9.59 28.09 -0.34
N GLU A 223 10.39 28.91 0.32
CA GLU A 223 11.85 28.93 0.14
C GLU A 223 12.53 27.74 0.82
N GLU A 224 12.03 27.31 1.98
CA GLU A 224 12.58 26.20 2.76
C GLU A 224 11.52 25.48 3.57
N LEU A 225 11.82 24.24 3.91
CA LEU A 225 11.02 23.40 4.81
C LEU A 225 11.85 22.94 5.99
N THR A 226 11.19 22.74 7.12
CA THR A 226 11.80 22.27 8.37
C THR A 226 11.29 20.86 8.72
N GLY A 227 12.08 20.11 9.48
CA GLY A 227 11.62 18.85 10.05
C GLY A 227 10.39 19.04 10.93
N ALA A 228 9.58 17.99 11.06
CA ALA A 228 8.36 18.01 11.85
C ALA A 228 8.12 16.65 12.52
N GLU A 229 7.27 16.63 13.52
CA GLU A 229 6.76 15.40 14.13
C GLU A 229 5.42 15.02 13.50
N HIS A 230 5.28 13.75 13.11
CA HIS A 230 4.08 13.26 12.45
C HIS A 230 3.81 11.80 12.79
N GLN A 231 2.55 11.48 13.07
CA GLN A 231 2.09 10.11 13.22
C GLN A 231 1.58 9.59 11.88
N VAL A 232 2.12 8.45 11.43
CA VAL A 232 1.67 7.79 10.21
C VAL A 232 0.21 7.36 10.36
N VAL A 233 -0.62 7.64 9.36
CA VAL A 233 -2.02 7.18 9.34
C VAL A 233 -2.06 5.65 9.38
N GLN A 234 -3.07 5.07 10.05
CA GLN A 234 -3.19 3.62 10.11
C GLN A 234 -3.46 3.01 8.72
N ASP A 235 -3.05 1.76 8.55
CA ASP A 235 -3.15 1.05 7.28
C ASP A 235 -4.58 0.57 7.03
N ARG A 236 -5.31 1.25 6.16
CA ARG A 236 -6.66 0.87 5.75
C ARG A 236 -6.71 -0.47 5.02
N ILE A 237 -5.64 -0.87 4.37
CA ILE A 237 -5.58 -2.15 3.65
C ILE A 237 -5.33 -3.31 4.62
N GLU A 238 -4.47 -3.14 5.62
CA GLU A 238 -4.35 -4.11 6.70
C GLU A 238 -5.68 -4.24 7.46
N ALA A 239 -6.30 -3.12 7.82
CA ALA A 239 -7.62 -3.12 8.46
C ALA A 239 -8.65 -3.89 7.62
N GLY A 240 -8.75 -3.58 6.33
CA GLY A 240 -9.64 -4.27 5.40
C GLY A 240 -9.34 -5.76 5.28
N THR A 241 -8.09 -6.14 5.31
CA THR A 241 -7.68 -7.56 5.27
C THR A 241 -8.18 -8.33 6.49
N PHE A 242 -8.08 -7.76 7.70
CA PHE A 242 -8.65 -8.38 8.91
C PHE A 242 -10.17 -8.34 8.94
N MET A 243 -10.79 -7.32 8.39
CA MET A 243 -12.24 -7.26 8.22
C MET A 243 -12.74 -8.42 7.33
N VAL A 244 -12.06 -8.66 6.21
CA VAL A 244 -12.34 -9.77 5.31
C VAL A 244 -12.10 -11.11 6.03
N ALA A 245 -11.02 -11.25 6.78
CA ALA A 245 -10.72 -12.46 7.55
C ALA A 245 -11.84 -12.80 8.54
N ALA A 246 -12.37 -11.82 9.26
CA ALA A 246 -13.50 -11.99 10.15
C ALA A 246 -14.78 -12.42 9.39
N ALA A 247 -15.05 -11.76 8.25
CA ALA A 247 -16.24 -12.03 7.46
C ALA A 247 -16.23 -13.44 6.88
N MET A 248 -15.13 -13.88 6.27
CA MET A 248 -15.06 -15.16 5.60
C MET A 248 -14.97 -16.37 6.54
N THR A 249 -14.57 -16.16 7.79
CA THR A 249 -14.49 -17.22 8.80
C THR A 249 -15.76 -17.34 9.69
N GLY A 250 -16.74 -16.47 9.50
CA GLY A 250 -17.91 -16.40 10.39
C GLY A 250 -17.55 -15.88 11.78
N GLY A 251 -16.64 -14.92 11.84
CA GLY A 251 -16.06 -14.41 13.07
C GLY A 251 -16.79 -13.23 13.70
N ASP A 252 -16.23 -12.77 14.80
CA ASP A 252 -16.60 -11.54 15.52
C ASP A 252 -15.33 -10.85 15.98
N VAL A 253 -14.87 -9.84 15.22
CA VAL A 253 -13.57 -9.17 15.41
C VAL A 253 -13.75 -7.66 15.46
N LEU A 254 -13.13 -7.04 16.48
CA LEU A 254 -12.92 -5.60 16.52
C LEU A 254 -11.56 -5.26 15.87
N VAL A 255 -11.60 -4.53 14.77
CA VAL A 255 -10.40 -4.00 14.12
C VAL A 255 -10.12 -2.62 14.73
N LYS A 256 -9.19 -2.57 15.69
CA LYS A 256 -8.87 -1.36 16.43
C LYS A 256 -8.19 -0.32 15.55
N ASP A 257 -8.52 0.93 15.80
CA ASP A 257 -7.97 2.10 15.09
C ASP A 257 -8.36 2.19 13.61
N ALA A 258 -9.13 1.23 13.10
CA ALA A 258 -9.67 1.32 11.75
C ALA A 258 -10.65 2.49 11.63
N VAL A 259 -10.54 3.25 10.54
CA VAL A 259 -11.36 4.43 10.28
C VAL A 259 -12.43 4.10 9.24
N TRP A 260 -13.69 4.30 9.60
CA TRP A 260 -14.84 4.01 8.73
C TRP A 260 -14.74 4.67 7.36
N GLU A 261 -14.45 5.96 7.33
CA GLU A 261 -14.36 6.74 6.07
C GLU A 261 -13.25 6.22 5.13
N HIS A 262 -12.13 5.74 5.67
CA HIS A 262 -11.05 5.19 4.88
C HIS A 262 -11.41 3.83 4.25
N ASN A 263 -12.34 3.09 4.86
CA ASN A 263 -12.76 1.76 4.44
C ASN A 263 -14.17 1.73 3.83
N ARG A 264 -14.80 2.88 3.63
CA ARG A 264 -16.19 2.98 3.16
C ARG A 264 -16.50 2.13 1.91
N PRO A 265 -15.69 2.14 0.84
CA PRO A 265 -15.98 1.33 -0.35
C PRO A 265 -15.98 -0.18 -0.06
N LEU A 266 -15.04 -0.64 0.74
CA LEU A 266 -14.96 -2.03 1.19
C LEU A 266 -16.17 -2.40 2.06
N ILE A 267 -16.47 -1.58 3.05
CA ILE A 267 -17.60 -1.77 3.97
C ILE A 267 -18.92 -1.86 3.20
N SER A 268 -19.12 -0.98 2.23
CA SER A 268 -20.32 -0.99 1.39
C SER A 268 -20.53 -2.34 0.71
N LYS A 269 -19.49 -2.95 0.16
CA LYS A 269 -19.57 -4.25 -0.48
C LYS A 269 -19.75 -5.41 0.51
N MET A 270 -19.13 -5.30 1.69
CA MET A 270 -19.33 -6.27 2.75
C MET A 270 -20.78 -6.26 3.27
N LEU A 271 -21.37 -5.08 3.47
CA LEU A 271 -22.77 -4.94 3.85
C LEU A 271 -23.71 -5.52 2.78
N GLU A 272 -23.41 -5.28 1.51
CA GLU A 272 -24.16 -5.84 0.37
C GLU A 272 -24.13 -7.38 0.37
N MET A 273 -23.02 -7.97 0.80
CA MET A 273 -22.89 -9.43 0.96
C MET A 273 -23.63 -9.99 2.18
N GLY A 274 -24.09 -9.15 3.08
CA GLY A 274 -24.77 -9.57 4.32
C GLY A 274 -23.85 -9.69 5.53
N VAL A 275 -22.63 -9.15 5.46
CA VAL A 275 -21.73 -9.03 6.60
C VAL A 275 -22.23 -7.91 7.51
N GLU A 276 -22.24 -8.11 8.80
CA GLU A 276 -22.52 -7.07 9.79
C GLU A 276 -21.25 -6.28 10.09
N VAL A 277 -21.25 -4.99 9.76
CA VAL A 277 -20.13 -4.08 9.99
C VAL A 277 -20.65 -2.88 10.75
N THR A 278 -20.06 -2.59 11.91
CA THR A 278 -20.47 -1.47 12.77
C THR A 278 -19.27 -0.63 13.17
N GLU A 279 -19.46 0.69 13.18
CA GLU A 279 -18.49 1.62 13.74
C GLU A 279 -18.61 1.64 15.26
N GLU A 280 -17.49 1.47 15.96
CA GLU A 280 -17.39 1.56 17.41
C GLU A 280 -16.37 2.62 17.80
N ALA A 281 -16.35 3.02 19.07
CA ALA A 281 -15.45 4.05 19.57
C ALA A 281 -13.95 3.70 19.35
N GLU A 282 -13.60 2.43 19.39
CA GLU A 282 -12.23 1.96 19.26
C GLU A 282 -11.86 1.46 17.85
N GLY A 283 -12.80 1.46 16.90
CA GLY A 283 -12.55 0.99 15.55
C GLY A 283 -13.79 0.44 14.84
N ILE A 284 -13.62 -0.61 14.07
CA ILE A 284 -14.67 -1.24 13.26
C ILE A 284 -14.86 -2.69 13.72
N ARG A 285 -16.09 -3.05 14.08
CA ARG A 285 -16.44 -4.42 14.41
C ARG A 285 -17.08 -5.12 13.22
N VAL A 286 -16.64 -6.34 12.96
CA VAL A 286 -17.14 -7.20 11.89
C VAL A 286 -17.68 -8.49 12.49
N ARG A 287 -18.92 -8.83 12.16
CA ARG A 287 -19.57 -10.10 12.50
C ARG A 287 -20.13 -10.72 11.25
N SER A 288 -20.07 -12.03 11.15
CA SER A 288 -20.53 -12.73 9.96
C SER A 288 -21.10 -14.10 10.28
N GLN A 289 -22.03 -14.53 9.42
CA GLN A 289 -22.52 -15.90 9.33
C GLN A 289 -22.30 -16.34 7.89
N VAL A 290 -21.35 -17.25 7.67
CA VAL A 290 -20.89 -17.64 6.33
C VAL A 290 -22.01 -18.19 5.44
N ASP A 291 -22.93 -18.97 6.02
CA ASP A 291 -24.08 -19.55 5.31
C ASP A 291 -25.10 -18.52 4.81
N LYS A 292 -25.02 -17.29 5.31
CA LYS A 292 -25.89 -16.17 4.91
C LYS A 292 -25.24 -15.21 3.93
N LEU A 293 -23.97 -15.40 3.60
CA LEU A 293 -23.27 -14.52 2.67
C LEU A 293 -23.82 -14.68 1.25
N LYS A 294 -24.02 -13.54 0.60
CA LYS A 294 -24.52 -13.44 -0.77
C LYS A 294 -23.40 -13.10 -1.74
N PRO A 295 -23.49 -13.57 -3.00
CA PRO A 295 -22.55 -13.13 -4.04
C PRO A 295 -22.70 -11.64 -4.31
N VAL A 296 -21.65 -11.04 -4.87
CA VAL A 296 -21.55 -9.62 -5.12
C VAL A 296 -20.77 -9.32 -6.39
N THR A 297 -21.02 -8.18 -7.00
CA THR A 297 -20.20 -7.62 -8.08
C THR A 297 -19.39 -6.45 -7.54
N VAL A 298 -18.07 -6.52 -7.74
CA VAL A 298 -17.13 -5.48 -7.32
C VAL A 298 -16.29 -5.03 -8.50
N LYS A 299 -16.09 -3.72 -8.62
CA LYS A 299 -15.21 -3.09 -9.59
C LYS A 299 -14.19 -2.25 -8.85
N THR A 300 -12.90 -2.52 -9.08
CA THR A 300 -11.85 -1.68 -8.54
C THR A 300 -11.80 -0.34 -9.28
N LEU A 301 -11.59 0.73 -8.55
CA LEU A 301 -11.50 2.08 -9.07
C LEU A 301 -10.54 2.90 -8.19
N PRO A 302 -9.95 3.97 -8.73
CA PRO A 302 -9.25 4.94 -7.90
C PRO A 302 -10.13 5.43 -6.73
N HIS A 303 -9.50 5.75 -5.59
CA HIS A 303 -10.23 6.24 -4.42
C HIS A 303 -11.12 7.46 -4.77
N PRO A 304 -12.36 7.53 -4.32
CA PRO A 304 -13.04 6.74 -3.27
C PRO A 304 -13.75 5.47 -3.78
N GLY A 305 -13.35 4.91 -4.89
CA GLY A 305 -13.83 3.61 -5.34
C GLY A 305 -13.20 2.45 -4.57
N PHE A 306 -13.62 1.22 -4.88
CA PHE A 306 -13.09 0.02 -4.24
C PHE A 306 -11.59 -0.13 -4.53
N PRO A 307 -10.73 -0.26 -3.48
CA PRO A 307 -9.30 -0.24 -3.68
C PRO A 307 -8.77 -1.53 -4.33
N THR A 308 -7.95 -1.38 -5.35
CA THR A 308 -7.30 -2.53 -6.00
C THR A 308 -6.43 -3.34 -5.03
N ASP A 309 -5.90 -2.72 -3.98
CA ASP A 309 -5.13 -3.40 -2.92
C ASP A 309 -5.97 -4.32 -2.01
N MET A 310 -7.29 -4.27 -2.12
CA MET A 310 -8.22 -5.19 -1.47
C MET A 310 -8.82 -6.23 -2.42
N GLN A 311 -8.47 -6.19 -3.70
CA GLN A 311 -9.08 -7.07 -4.70
C GLN A 311 -8.81 -8.56 -4.38
N ALA A 312 -7.57 -8.93 -4.12
CA ALA A 312 -7.20 -10.33 -3.86
C ALA A 312 -7.88 -10.89 -2.61
N GLN A 313 -7.85 -10.14 -1.50
CA GLN A 313 -8.50 -10.53 -0.25
C GLN A 313 -10.02 -10.67 -0.44
N PHE A 314 -10.62 -9.77 -1.19
CA PHE A 314 -12.07 -9.79 -1.41
C PHE A 314 -12.51 -10.95 -2.32
N THR A 315 -11.69 -11.37 -3.27
CA THR A 315 -11.95 -12.60 -4.05
C THR A 315 -11.90 -13.84 -3.17
N ALA A 316 -11.08 -13.88 -2.13
CA ALA A 316 -11.09 -14.95 -1.12
C ALA A 316 -12.42 -14.96 -0.34
N LEU A 317 -12.96 -13.81 0.03
CA LEU A 317 -14.29 -13.69 0.63
C LEU A 317 -15.39 -14.16 -0.32
N MET A 318 -15.30 -13.83 -1.59
CA MET A 318 -16.25 -14.29 -2.62
C MET A 318 -16.29 -15.83 -2.73
N ALA A 319 -15.15 -16.48 -2.49
CA ALA A 319 -15.04 -17.94 -2.55
C ALA A 319 -15.92 -18.67 -1.50
N VAL A 320 -16.24 -18.03 -0.39
CA VAL A 320 -17.09 -18.63 0.67
C VAL A 320 -18.57 -18.26 0.52
N ALA A 321 -18.92 -17.27 -0.24
CA ALA A 321 -20.30 -16.90 -0.51
C ALA A 321 -20.92 -17.82 -1.58
N LYS A 322 -22.04 -18.44 -1.25
CA LYS A 322 -22.72 -19.35 -2.19
C LYS A 322 -23.29 -18.60 -3.39
N GLY A 323 -22.84 -18.94 -4.57
CA GLY A 323 -23.27 -18.33 -5.83
C GLY A 323 -22.10 -17.76 -6.62
N GLU A 324 -22.40 -17.03 -7.67
CA GLU A 324 -21.40 -16.41 -8.55
C GLU A 324 -21.19 -14.94 -8.19
N SER A 325 -19.96 -14.61 -7.83
CA SER A 325 -19.50 -13.24 -7.63
C SER A 325 -18.62 -12.80 -8.80
N THR A 326 -18.60 -11.50 -9.06
CA THR A 326 -17.80 -10.94 -10.15
C THR A 326 -16.85 -9.88 -9.62
N MET A 327 -15.57 -9.99 -9.96
CA MET A 327 -14.55 -8.99 -9.68
C MET A 327 -14.04 -8.40 -10.97
N ILE A 328 -14.15 -7.08 -11.13
CA ILE A 328 -13.65 -6.36 -12.29
C ILE A 328 -12.46 -5.53 -11.84
N GLU A 329 -11.26 -5.85 -12.36
CA GLU A 329 -10.03 -5.13 -12.06
C GLU A 329 -9.71 -4.11 -13.14
N THR A 330 -9.83 -2.82 -12.81
CA THR A 330 -9.64 -1.74 -13.81
C THR A 330 -8.31 -1.01 -13.66
N VAL A 331 -7.58 -1.25 -12.57
CA VAL A 331 -6.36 -0.49 -12.25
C VAL A 331 -5.09 -1.19 -12.75
N PHE A 332 -5.02 -2.51 -12.55
CA PHE A 332 -3.85 -3.30 -12.94
C PHE A 332 -4.25 -4.51 -13.80
N GLU A 333 -3.69 -4.59 -14.98
CA GLU A 333 -4.06 -5.57 -16.01
C GLU A 333 -3.68 -7.03 -15.66
N ASN A 334 -2.77 -7.24 -14.72
CA ASN A 334 -2.26 -8.59 -14.38
C ASN A 334 -2.38 -8.86 -12.87
N ARG A 335 -3.58 -8.70 -12.32
CA ARG A 335 -3.77 -8.83 -10.86
C ARG A 335 -4.71 -9.98 -10.44
N PHE A 336 -4.84 -11.02 -11.26
CA PHE A 336 -5.59 -12.23 -10.93
C PHE A 336 -4.72 -13.47 -10.75
N GLN A 337 -3.41 -13.33 -10.64
CA GLN A 337 -2.48 -14.48 -10.52
C GLN A 337 -2.77 -15.34 -9.28
N HIS A 338 -3.26 -14.76 -8.19
CA HIS A 338 -3.64 -15.49 -6.98
C HIS A 338 -4.80 -16.47 -7.23
N LEU A 339 -5.67 -16.22 -8.20
CA LEU A 339 -6.76 -17.12 -8.53
C LEU A 339 -6.25 -18.42 -9.15
N GLU A 340 -5.15 -18.38 -9.89
CA GLU A 340 -4.49 -19.59 -10.42
C GLU A 340 -3.95 -20.47 -9.26
N GLU A 341 -3.39 -19.84 -8.23
CA GLU A 341 -2.97 -20.56 -7.04
C GLU A 341 -4.17 -21.10 -6.24
N MET A 342 -5.25 -20.33 -6.12
CA MET A 342 -6.46 -20.76 -5.45
C MET A 342 -7.19 -21.90 -6.17
N ARG A 343 -6.98 -22.08 -7.47
CA ARG A 343 -7.45 -23.28 -8.19
C ARG A 343 -6.83 -24.55 -7.66
N ARG A 344 -5.60 -24.51 -7.14
CA ARG A 344 -4.98 -25.66 -6.44
C ARG A 344 -5.72 -26.01 -5.15
N MET A 345 -6.50 -25.08 -4.63
CA MET A 345 -7.37 -25.26 -3.46
C MET A 345 -8.81 -25.60 -3.87
N ASP A 346 -9.02 -26.03 -5.09
CA ASP A 346 -10.33 -26.37 -5.70
C ASP A 346 -11.29 -25.18 -5.84
N LEU A 347 -10.78 -23.95 -5.90
CA LEU A 347 -11.60 -22.78 -6.26
C LEU A 347 -12.04 -22.85 -7.72
N HIS A 348 -13.33 -22.69 -7.96
CA HIS A 348 -13.88 -22.52 -9.30
C HIS A 348 -13.90 -21.03 -9.68
N SER A 349 -13.10 -20.67 -10.64
CA SER A 349 -13.03 -19.30 -11.17
C SER A 349 -12.79 -19.29 -12.67
N GLU A 350 -13.33 -18.27 -13.33
CA GLU A 350 -13.12 -18.00 -14.75
C GLU A 350 -12.63 -16.57 -14.91
N ILE A 351 -11.55 -16.37 -15.66
CA ILE A 351 -10.96 -15.05 -15.92
C ILE A 351 -11.15 -14.71 -17.38
N LEU A 352 -11.86 -13.59 -17.65
CA LEU A 352 -12.12 -13.05 -18.96
C LEU A 352 -11.62 -11.60 -19.00
N ARG A 353 -10.41 -11.38 -19.52
CA ARG A 353 -9.75 -10.07 -19.59
C ARG A 353 -9.57 -9.46 -18.19
N ASP A 354 -10.26 -8.38 -17.89
CA ASP A 354 -10.23 -7.65 -16.61
C ASP A 354 -11.25 -8.16 -15.59
N THR A 355 -11.98 -9.21 -15.91
CA THR A 355 -13.09 -9.71 -15.10
C THR A 355 -12.85 -11.14 -14.65
N ALA A 356 -13.01 -11.39 -13.36
CA ALA A 356 -13.03 -12.73 -12.78
C ALA A 356 -14.43 -13.06 -12.26
N ILE A 357 -14.94 -14.24 -12.63
CA ILE A 357 -16.16 -14.81 -12.10
C ILE A 357 -15.74 -15.89 -11.10
N ILE A 358 -16.23 -15.79 -9.87
CA ILE A 358 -15.88 -16.68 -8.78
C ILE A 358 -17.13 -17.42 -8.33
N THR A 359 -17.12 -18.75 -8.49
CA THR A 359 -18.19 -19.61 -8.02
C THR A 359 -17.87 -20.05 -6.60
N GLY A 360 -18.55 -19.45 -5.64
CA GLY A 360 -18.32 -19.67 -4.21
C GLY A 360 -19.29 -20.65 -3.57
N GLY A 361 -19.02 -20.97 -2.31
CA GLY A 361 -19.84 -21.86 -1.49
C GLY A 361 -19.45 -23.34 -1.54
N GLN A 362 -18.46 -23.69 -2.37
CA GLN A 362 -17.83 -25.00 -2.32
C GLN A 362 -16.68 -24.98 -1.30
N ALA A 363 -16.45 -26.11 -0.64
CA ALA A 363 -15.34 -26.24 0.31
C ALA A 363 -14.00 -26.12 -0.44
N LEU A 364 -13.15 -25.20 0.02
CA LEU A 364 -11.77 -25.14 -0.44
C LEU A 364 -10.95 -26.26 0.21
N GLN A 365 -9.96 -26.78 -0.50
CA GLN A 365 -9.04 -27.82 -0.02
C GLN A 365 -7.68 -27.23 0.28
N GLY A 366 -7.07 -27.63 1.39
CA GLY A 366 -5.69 -27.24 1.71
C GLY A 366 -4.72 -27.74 0.62
N ALA A 367 -3.78 -26.91 0.26
CA ALA A 367 -2.81 -27.20 -0.78
C ALA A 367 -1.49 -26.44 -0.56
N GLN A 368 -0.46 -26.81 -1.31
CA GLN A 368 0.74 -25.99 -1.42
C GLN A 368 0.52 -24.91 -2.48
N VAL A 369 0.67 -23.66 -2.08
CA VAL A 369 0.46 -22.48 -2.91
C VAL A 369 1.63 -21.52 -2.77
N MET A 370 1.86 -20.72 -3.80
CA MET A 370 2.95 -19.76 -3.83
C MET A 370 2.43 -18.35 -3.95
N SER A 371 2.93 -17.47 -3.09
CA SER A 371 2.63 -16.04 -3.17
C SER A 371 3.15 -15.46 -4.48
N THR A 372 2.30 -14.76 -5.20
CA THR A 372 2.65 -14.11 -6.48
C THR A 372 2.99 -12.63 -6.29
N ASP A 373 2.41 -12.01 -5.27
CA ASP A 373 2.63 -10.62 -4.88
C ASP A 373 2.17 -10.40 -3.43
N LEU A 374 2.34 -9.16 -2.93
CA LEU A 374 2.02 -8.82 -1.55
C LEU A 374 0.56 -9.13 -1.15
N ARG A 375 -0.41 -8.69 -1.94
CA ARG A 375 -1.84 -8.84 -1.59
C ARG A 375 -2.35 -10.25 -1.85
N ALA A 376 -1.81 -10.89 -2.87
CA ALA A 376 -2.04 -12.32 -3.11
C ALA A 376 -1.57 -13.19 -1.93
N SER A 377 -0.44 -12.85 -1.31
CA SER A 377 0.07 -13.54 -0.11
C SER A 377 -0.99 -13.58 0.99
N ALA A 378 -1.55 -12.43 1.32
CA ALA A 378 -2.60 -12.33 2.33
C ALA A 378 -3.85 -13.12 1.92
N ALA A 379 -4.30 -13.00 0.69
CA ALA A 379 -5.49 -13.70 0.18
C ALA A 379 -5.35 -15.23 0.28
N LEU A 380 -4.18 -15.77 -0.05
CA LEU A 380 -3.92 -17.22 0.04
C LEU A 380 -3.91 -17.71 1.49
N ILE A 381 -3.37 -16.92 2.42
CA ILE A 381 -3.43 -17.23 3.85
C ILE A 381 -4.89 -17.20 4.34
N LEU A 382 -5.66 -16.20 3.95
CA LEU A 382 -7.08 -16.12 4.30
C LEU A 382 -7.88 -17.31 3.75
N ALA A 383 -7.62 -17.72 2.52
CA ALA A 383 -8.24 -18.91 1.94
C ALA A 383 -7.90 -20.17 2.75
N GLY A 384 -6.67 -20.27 3.23
CA GLY A 384 -6.23 -21.36 4.10
C GLY A 384 -6.99 -21.44 5.43
N LEU A 385 -7.46 -20.31 5.97
CA LEU A 385 -8.24 -20.28 7.21
C LEU A 385 -9.56 -21.05 7.12
N VAL A 386 -10.12 -21.15 5.93
CA VAL A 386 -11.45 -21.79 5.70
C VAL A 386 -11.36 -23.09 4.88
N ALA A 387 -10.17 -23.43 4.38
CA ALA A 387 -9.96 -24.66 3.61
C ALA A 387 -9.99 -25.89 4.51
N GLU A 388 -10.36 -27.02 3.96
CA GLU A 388 -10.25 -28.32 4.65
C GLU A 388 -8.80 -28.79 4.60
N GLY A 389 -8.22 -29.12 5.77
CA GLY A 389 -6.83 -29.56 5.88
C GLY A 389 -5.84 -28.40 6.02
N GLU A 390 -4.62 -28.66 5.60
CA GLU A 390 -3.51 -27.72 5.72
C GLU A 390 -3.19 -27.03 4.40
N THR A 391 -2.98 -25.72 4.46
CA THR A 391 -2.47 -24.91 3.35
C THR A 391 -1.07 -24.45 3.67
N ILE A 392 -0.13 -24.65 2.74
CA ILE A 392 1.26 -24.22 2.87
C ILE A 392 1.51 -23.08 1.88
N VAL A 393 1.78 -21.90 2.40
CA VAL A 393 2.01 -20.70 1.59
C VAL A 393 3.49 -20.37 1.56
N GLY A 394 4.08 -20.40 0.38
CA GLY A 394 5.50 -20.10 0.14
C GLY A 394 5.74 -18.67 -0.38
N LYS A 395 7.02 -18.31 -0.56
CA LYS A 395 7.48 -16.98 -1.00
C LYS A 395 7.00 -15.83 -0.13
N LEU A 396 7.19 -15.96 1.18
CA LEU A 396 6.72 -14.97 2.17
C LEU A 396 7.42 -13.61 2.12
N THR A 397 8.51 -13.49 1.35
CA THR A 397 9.15 -12.19 1.11
C THR A 397 8.18 -11.14 0.55
N HIS A 398 7.16 -11.57 -0.19
CA HIS A 398 6.08 -10.69 -0.63
C HIS A 398 5.22 -10.19 0.53
N LEU A 399 4.87 -11.08 1.47
CA LEU A 399 4.06 -10.76 2.64
C LEU A 399 4.76 -9.73 3.55
N ASP A 400 6.05 -9.93 3.80
CA ASP A 400 6.85 -9.11 4.71
C ASP A 400 7.02 -7.66 4.23
N ARG A 401 6.70 -7.39 2.98
CA ARG A 401 6.71 -6.03 2.42
C ARG A 401 5.57 -5.15 2.94
N GLY A 402 4.47 -5.73 3.41
CA GLY A 402 3.29 -4.96 3.77
C GLY A 402 2.51 -5.44 4.99
N TYR A 403 2.85 -6.58 5.56
CA TYR A 403 2.17 -7.10 6.77
C TYR A 403 3.19 -7.45 7.84
N TYR A 404 3.01 -6.83 9.01
CA TYR A 404 3.83 -7.09 10.19
C TYR A 404 3.19 -8.13 11.09
N ARG A 405 3.90 -9.23 11.36
CA ARG A 405 3.44 -10.35 12.22
C ARG A 405 2.02 -10.83 11.88
N PHE A 406 1.74 -10.95 10.60
CA PHE A 406 0.40 -11.28 10.12
C PHE A 406 -0.12 -12.61 10.69
N HIS A 407 0.71 -13.64 10.68
CA HIS A 407 0.39 -14.94 11.24
C HIS A 407 0.16 -14.89 12.75
N GLU A 408 0.94 -14.12 13.50
CA GLU A 408 0.77 -13.96 14.95
C GLU A 408 -0.53 -13.23 15.29
N LYS A 409 -0.89 -12.20 14.53
CA LYS A 409 -2.16 -11.48 14.67
C LYS A 409 -3.36 -12.39 14.41
N LEU A 410 -3.29 -13.22 13.36
CA LEU A 410 -4.33 -14.21 13.06
C LEU A 410 -4.40 -15.30 14.14
N ALA A 411 -3.26 -15.79 14.64
CA ALA A 411 -3.23 -16.77 15.74
C ALA A 411 -3.86 -16.20 17.02
N ALA A 412 -3.62 -14.93 17.34
CA ALA A 412 -4.24 -14.26 18.48
C ALA A 412 -5.77 -14.14 18.34
N LEU A 413 -6.30 -14.15 17.13
CA LEU A 413 -7.73 -14.17 16.85
C LEU A 413 -8.34 -15.60 16.84
N GLY A 414 -7.51 -16.62 17.05
CA GLY A 414 -7.94 -18.01 17.14
C GLY A 414 -7.61 -18.88 15.93
N ALA A 415 -6.88 -18.39 14.94
CA ALA A 415 -6.43 -19.19 13.81
C ALA A 415 -5.36 -20.19 14.24
N THR A 416 -5.37 -21.36 13.61
CA THR A 416 -4.29 -22.34 13.70
C THR A 416 -3.33 -22.09 12.55
N ILE A 417 -2.27 -21.35 12.85
CA ILE A 417 -1.34 -20.84 11.86
C ILE A 417 0.06 -20.72 12.47
N GLU A 418 1.07 -21.10 11.71
CA GLU A 418 2.46 -20.95 12.12
C GLU A 418 3.35 -20.57 10.93
N ARG A 419 4.44 -19.86 11.22
CA ARG A 419 5.52 -19.58 10.27
C ARG A 419 6.68 -20.52 10.57
N VAL A 420 7.06 -21.28 9.57
CA VAL A 420 8.15 -22.26 9.65
C VAL A 420 9.32 -21.75 8.81
N SER A 421 10.49 -21.66 9.46
CA SER A 421 11.73 -21.35 8.75
C SER A 421 12.17 -22.55 7.95
N GLY A 422 12.30 -22.38 6.63
CA GLY A 422 12.91 -23.40 5.77
C GLY A 422 14.41 -23.46 6.03
N GLU A 423 14.93 -24.62 6.35
CA GLU A 423 16.36 -24.87 6.29
C GLU A 423 16.83 -24.57 4.86
N ASP A 424 17.91 -23.81 4.72
CA ASP A 424 18.54 -23.61 3.42
C ASP A 424 19.04 -24.97 2.92
N GLU A 425 18.33 -25.56 1.96
CA GLU A 425 18.84 -26.70 1.20
C GLU A 425 19.97 -26.24 0.26
N ASN A 426 21.03 -25.67 0.80
CA ASN A 426 22.29 -25.46 0.11
C ASN A 426 23.43 -25.54 1.13
N GLY A 427 23.84 -26.77 1.41
CA GLY A 427 25.15 -27.09 1.92
C GLY A 427 26.08 -27.37 0.74
#